data_5ea41143a251d9aedd584d30e3635cac
#
_entry.id   5ea41143a251d9aedd584d30e3635cac
#
_cell.length_a   1.000
_cell.length_b   1.000
_cell.length_c   1.000
_cell.angle_alpha   90.00
_cell.angle_beta   90.00
_cell.angle_gamma   90.00
#
_symmetry.space_group_name_H-M   'P 1'
#
loop_
_entity.id
_entity.type
_entity.pdbx_description
1 polymer ?
#
loop_
_entity_poly.entity_id
_entity_poly.type
_entity_poly.pdbx_seq_one_letter_code
_entity_poly.pdbx_strand_id
1 'polypeptide(L)'
;MTRVFTAKPFTGRFAGYAAIFGRPDASGDVIRSGAFAASLAARSRSGDPLPLFWQHQPDRQIGWIERIAEDAKGLRVIARLSSPDGTNAAMLRAGEVTGLSFGYRAREAREIVLPGARTGRELSAIDIFEVSVVTEPMQPAARVHLVL
;
A
#
# COMPACT_ATOMS: atom_id res chain seq x y z
N MET A 1 -33.20 17.27 26.32
CA MET A 1 -33.12 16.17 25.35
C MET A 1 -31.68 15.92 24.96
N THR A 2 -31.12 14.80 25.35
CA THR A 2 -29.73 14.49 25.07
C THR A 2 -29.63 13.86 23.68
N ARG A 3 -28.85 14.48 22.77
CA ARG A 3 -28.54 13.86 21.49
C ARG A 3 -27.50 12.75 21.68
N VAL A 4 -27.87 11.54 21.31
CA VAL A 4 -26.94 10.43 21.26
C VAL A 4 -26.34 10.38 19.87
N PHE A 5 -25.01 10.58 19.74
CA PHE A 5 -24.30 10.39 18.49
C PHE A 5 -23.79 8.95 18.46
N THR A 6 -24.30 8.17 17.52
CA THR A 6 -23.76 6.83 17.26
C THR A 6 -22.71 6.96 16.16
N ALA A 7 -21.45 6.68 16.50
CA ALA A 7 -20.40 6.58 15.51
C ALA A 7 -20.72 5.43 14.54
N LYS A 8 -20.41 5.59 13.25
CA LYS A 8 -20.50 4.48 12.30
C LYS A 8 -19.63 3.34 12.77
N PRO A 9 -20.12 2.09 12.77
CA PRO A 9 -19.29 0.96 13.14
C PRO A 9 -18.14 0.80 12.14
N PHE A 10 -16.98 0.38 12.64
CA PHE A 10 -15.85 0.06 11.83
C PHE A 10 -16.14 -1.18 10.96
N THR A 11 -15.96 -1.06 9.66
CA THR A 11 -16.28 -2.14 8.71
C THR A 11 -15.15 -3.14 8.50
N GLY A 12 -13.97 -2.89 9.09
CA GLY A 12 -12.77 -3.69 8.82
C GLY A 12 -12.02 -3.27 7.57
N ARG A 13 -12.37 -2.12 6.97
CA ARG A 13 -11.79 -1.64 5.72
C ARG A 13 -11.01 -0.36 5.94
N PHE A 14 -9.97 -0.18 5.17
CA PHE A 14 -9.23 1.09 5.13
C PHE A 14 -8.74 1.37 3.71
N ALA A 15 -8.43 2.63 3.44
CA ALA A 15 -7.88 3.07 2.17
C ALA A 15 -6.56 3.82 2.38
N GLY A 16 -5.68 3.73 1.41
CA GLY A 16 -4.41 4.43 1.45
C GLY A 16 -3.64 4.29 0.15
N TYR A 17 -2.44 4.84 0.14
CA TYR A 17 -1.50 4.68 -0.96
C TYR A 17 -0.37 3.74 -0.56
N ALA A 18 -0.20 2.67 -1.32
CA ALA A 18 0.91 1.73 -1.14
C ALA A 18 2.18 2.20 -1.83
N ALA A 19 2.08 3.06 -2.82
CA ALA A 19 3.18 3.67 -3.54
C ALA A 19 2.81 5.08 -3.97
N ILE A 20 3.81 5.95 -4.05
CA ILE A 20 3.68 7.33 -4.55
C ILE A 20 4.58 7.47 -5.78
N PHE A 21 4.03 8.00 -6.88
CA PHE A 21 4.79 8.18 -8.11
C PHE A 21 5.71 9.39 -8.06
N GLY A 22 6.85 9.26 -8.73
CA GLY A 22 7.73 10.38 -9.03
C GLY A 22 8.61 10.85 -7.89
N ARG A 23 8.55 10.23 -6.72
CA ARG A 23 9.39 10.58 -5.57
C ARG A 23 10.32 9.43 -5.21
N PRO A 24 11.61 9.70 -4.96
CA PRO A 24 12.51 8.65 -4.48
C PRO A 24 12.03 8.10 -3.13
N ASP A 25 12.05 6.78 -3.00
CA ASP A 25 11.85 6.13 -1.72
C ASP A 25 13.16 6.06 -0.92
N ALA A 26 13.15 5.40 0.24
CA ALA A 26 14.33 5.30 1.12
C ALA A 26 15.50 4.57 0.45
N SER A 27 15.25 3.70 -0.53
CA SER A 27 16.28 2.99 -1.29
C SER A 27 16.76 3.74 -2.54
N GLY A 28 16.15 4.87 -2.87
CA GLY A 28 16.44 5.64 -4.08
C GLY A 28 15.66 5.21 -5.30
N ASP A 29 14.62 4.40 -5.15
CA ASP A 29 13.75 3.99 -6.25
C ASP A 29 12.66 5.04 -6.49
N VAL A 30 12.47 5.38 -7.77
CA VAL A 30 11.41 6.26 -8.25
C VAL A 30 10.47 5.43 -9.11
N ILE A 31 9.20 5.37 -8.72
CA ILE A 31 8.19 4.59 -9.44
C ILE A 31 7.47 5.51 -10.42
N ARG A 32 7.38 5.08 -11.67
CA ARG A 32 6.66 5.81 -12.72
C ARG A 32 5.19 5.43 -12.76
N SER A 33 4.35 6.41 -13.07
CA SER A 33 2.95 6.15 -13.42
C SER A 33 2.88 5.12 -14.55
N GLY A 34 2.01 4.13 -14.42
CA GLY A 34 1.90 3.01 -15.36
C GLY A 34 2.74 1.79 -14.99
N ALA A 35 3.65 1.89 -14.02
CA ALA A 35 4.55 0.79 -13.66
C ALA A 35 3.81 -0.48 -13.21
N PHE A 36 2.65 -0.35 -12.58
CA PHE A 36 1.87 -1.47 -12.09
C PHE A 36 0.83 -1.99 -13.09
N ALA A 37 0.64 -1.32 -14.23
CA ALA A 37 -0.51 -1.57 -15.11
C ALA A 37 -0.60 -3.02 -15.59
N ALA A 38 0.49 -3.62 -16.06
CA ALA A 38 0.49 -4.99 -16.54
C ALA A 38 0.25 -6.00 -15.42
N SER A 39 0.84 -5.79 -14.25
CA SER A 39 0.66 -6.64 -13.08
C SER A 39 -0.79 -6.62 -12.57
N LEU A 40 -1.40 -5.43 -12.50
CA LEU A 40 -2.79 -5.28 -12.08
C LEU A 40 -3.75 -5.91 -13.09
N ALA A 41 -3.49 -5.77 -14.39
CA ALA A 41 -4.30 -6.40 -15.43
C ALA A 41 -4.24 -7.92 -15.34
N ALA A 42 -3.06 -8.50 -15.11
CA ALA A 42 -2.89 -9.94 -14.93
C ALA A 42 -3.64 -10.44 -13.69
N ARG A 43 -3.61 -9.72 -12.58
CA ARG A 43 -4.36 -10.05 -11.36
C ARG A 43 -5.86 -9.98 -11.57
N SER A 44 -6.33 -8.97 -12.26
CA SER A 44 -7.74 -8.83 -12.57
C SER A 44 -8.26 -10.03 -13.37
N ARG A 45 -7.45 -10.55 -14.32
CA ARG A 45 -7.81 -11.73 -15.10
C ARG A 45 -7.79 -13.03 -14.29
N SER A 46 -6.85 -13.17 -13.35
CA SER A 46 -6.77 -14.37 -12.51
C SER A 46 -7.83 -14.40 -11.41
N GLY A 47 -8.32 -13.23 -11.00
CA GLY A 47 -9.28 -13.10 -9.90
C GLY A 47 -8.69 -13.31 -8.51
N ASP A 48 -7.38 -13.53 -8.39
CA ASP A 48 -6.72 -13.73 -7.10
C ASP A 48 -6.44 -12.39 -6.44
N PRO A 49 -7.00 -12.13 -5.23
CA PRO A 49 -6.72 -10.89 -4.52
C PRO A 49 -5.28 -10.88 -3.99
N LEU A 50 -4.70 -9.67 -3.92
CA LEU A 50 -3.43 -9.49 -3.25
C LEU A 50 -3.60 -9.67 -1.74
N PRO A 51 -2.70 -10.40 -1.07
CA PRO A 51 -2.73 -10.50 0.39
C PRO A 51 -2.30 -9.18 1.04
N LEU A 52 -2.84 -8.92 2.21
CA LEU A 52 -2.40 -7.86 3.11
C LEU A 52 -1.62 -8.48 4.25
N PHE A 53 -0.34 -8.17 4.36
CA PHE A 53 0.54 -8.69 5.40
C PHE A 53 0.80 -7.65 6.49
N TRP A 54 1.23 -8.14 7.64
CA TRP A 54 1.77 -7.33 8.72
C TRP A 54 3.29 -7.33 8.62
N GLN A 55 3.90 -6.14 8.44
CA GLN A 55 5.36 -5.97 8.43
C GLN A 55 6.09 -6.87 7.42
N HIS A 56 5.51 -7.06 6.22
CA HIS A 56 6.06 -7.92 5.16
C HIS A 56 6.23 -9.40 5.55
N GLN A 57 5.56 -9.87 6.56
CA GLN A 57 5.66 -11.25 7.03
C GLN A 57 4.59 -12.13 6.36
N PRO A 58 4.97 -13.06 5.45
CA PRO A 58 3.98 -13.90 4.74
C PRO A 58 3.16 -14.82 5.64
N ASP A 59 3.69 -15.17 6.82
CA ASP A 59 2.99 -15.96 7.83
C ASP A 59 2.05 -15.12 8.72
N ARG A 60 2.00 -13.80 8.48
CA ARG A 60 1.14 -12.88 9.21
C ARG A 60 0.22 -12.13 8.25
N GLN A 61 -0.62 -12.86 7.55
CA GLN A 61 -1.65 -12.27 6.71
C GLN A 61 -2.79 -11.78 7.59
N ILE A 62 -3.06 -10.46 7.48
CA ILE A 62 -4.11 -9.80 8.29
C ILE A 62 -5.34 -9.44 7.48
N GLY A 63 -5.32 -9.71 6.19
CA GLY A 63 -6.44 -9.43 5.30
C GLY A 63 -6.05 -9.57 3.85
N TRP A 64 -6.76 -8.85 3.01
CA TRP A 64 -6.50 -8.81 1.56
C TRP A 64 -6.90 -7.46 0.98
N ILE A 65 -6.47 -7.24 -0.26
CA ILE A 65 -6.76 -6.02 -1.00
C ILE A 65 -8.03 -6.21 -1.81
N GLU A 66 -9.07 -5.45 -1.51
CA GLU A 66 -10.33 -5.48 -2.25
C GLU A 66 -10.26 -4.73 -3.57
N ARG A 67 -9.62 -3.57 -3.56
CA ARG A 67 -9.44 -2.72 -4.72
C ARG A 67 -8.03 -2.17 -4.77
N ILE A 68 -7.48 -2.15 -5.96
CA ILE A 68 -6.17 -1.58 -6.22
C ILE A 68 -6.18 -0.94 -7.60
N ALA A 69 -5.73 0.30 -7.69
CA ALA A 69 -5.67 1.02 -8.96
C ALA A 69 -4.62 2.13 -8.88
N GLU A 70 -4.04 2.46 -10.01
CA GLU A 70 -3.23 3.66 -10.14
C GLU A 70 -4.14 4.88 -10.31
N ASP A 71 -3.76 5.98 -9.67
CA ASP A 71 -4.28 7.31 -9.95
C ASP A 71 -3.11 8.27 -10.21
N ALA A 72 -3.38 9.57 -10.31
CA ALA A 72 -2.33 10.55 -10.59
C ALA A 72 -1.26 10.62 -9.49
N LYS A 73 -1.60 10.27 -8.26
CA LYS A 73 -0.70 10.34 -7.10
C LYS A 73 0.13 9.08 -6.92
N GLY A 74 -0.45 7.92 -7.17
CA GLY A 74 0.23 6.67 -6.91
C GLY A 74 -0.67 5.45 -7.01
N LEU A 75 -0.31 4.40 -6.29
CA LEU A 75 -1.05 3.15 -6.21
C LEU A 75 -1.99 3.19 -5.01
N ARG A 76 -3.27 3.42 -5.27
CA ARG A 76 -4.29 3.48 -4.24
C ARG A 76 -4.89 2.11 -3.97
N VAL A 77 -5.03 1.76 -2.71
CA VAL A 77 -5.60 0.49 -2.27
C VAL A 77 -6.78 0.71 -1.32
N ILE A 78 -7.74 -0.21 -1.40
CA ILE A 78 -8.76 -0.42 -0.38
C ILE A 78 -8.55 -1.84 0.13
N ALA A 79 -8.27 -1.97 1.41
CA ALA A 79 -7.98 -3.23 2.08
C ALA A 79 -9.08 -3.62 3.03
N ARG A 80 -9.24 -4.93 3.23
CA ARG A 80 -10.13 -5.51 4.22
C ARG A 80 -9.34 -6.34 5.21
N LEU A 81 -9.56 -6.08 6.50
CA LEU A 81 -8.98 -6.86 7.59
C LEU A 81 -9.82 -8.10 7.86
N SER A 82 -9.16 -9.23 8.08
CA SER A 82 -9.82 -10.50 8.41
C SER A 82 -10.43 -10.48 9.80
N SER A 83 -9.84 -9.71 10.73
CA SER A 83 -10.28 -9.60 12.11
C SER A 83 -10.47 -8.14 12.49
N PRO A 84 -11.66 -7.54 12.21
CA PRO A 84 -11.94 -6.14 12.52
C PRO A 84 -11.81 -5.78 13.99
N ASP A 85 -11.98 -6.75 14.89
CA ASP A 85 -11.86 -6.59 16.34
C ASP A 85 -10.47 -6.97 16.87
N GLY A 86 -9.54 -7.31 15.99
CA GLY A 86 -8.20 -7.76 16.37
C GLY A 86 -7.26 -6.61 16.75
N THR A 87 -6.08 -6.97 17.25
CA THR A 87 -5.05 -6.03 17.68
C THR A 87 -4.56 -5.14 16.54
N ASN A 88 -4.35 -5.70 15.34
CA ASN A 88 -3.88 -4.95 14.19
C ASN A 88 -4.90 -3.89 13.75
N ALA A 89 -6.18 -4.24 13.77
CA ALA A 89 -7.26 -3.30 13.47
C ALA A 89 -7.30 -2.16 14.49
N ALA A 90 -7.13 -2.47 15.77
CA ALA A 90 -7.10 -1.47 16.84
C ALA A 90 -5.93 -0.50 16.65
N MET A 91 -4.76 -0.97 16.29
CA MET A 91 -3.59 -0.12 16.03
C MET A 91 -3.81 0.81 14.84
N LEU A 92 -4.41 0.31 13.76
CA LEU A 92 -4.75 1.12 12.60
C LEU A 92 -5.78 2.20 12.94
N ARG A 93 -6.82 1.85 13.70
CA ARG A 93 -7.87 2.80 14.11
C ARG A 93 -7.35 3.87 15.04
N ALA A 94 -6.41 3.53 15.90
CA ALA A 94 -5.77 4.46 16.83
C ALA A 94 -4.71 5.34 16.16
N GLY A 95 -4.34 5.05 14.90
CA GLY A 95 -3.26 5.74 14.21
C GLY A 95 -1.87 5.41 14.72
N GLU A 96 -1.72 4.31 15.45
CA GLU A 96 -0.42 3.85 15.95
C GLU A 96 0.46 3.28 14.84
N VAL A 97 -0.15 2.73 13.78
CA VAL A 97 0.51 2.27 12.58
C VAL A 97 -0.26 2.83 11.39
N THR A 98 0.43 3.53 10.49
CA THR A 98 -0.19 4.19 9.34
C THR A 98 0.53 3.93 8.03
N GLY A 99 1.72 3.31 8.06
CA GLY A 99 2.53 3.09 6.88
C GLY A 99 2.01 1.96 6.02
N LEU A 100 2.11 2.13 4.70
CA LEU A 100 1.87 1.08 3.73
C LEU A 100 3.13 0.87 2.89
N SER A 101 3.35 -0.37 2.50
CA SER A 101 4.43 -0.74 1.61
C SER A 101 3.96 -1.91 0.75
N PHE A 102 4.76 -2.33 -0.21
CA PHE A 102 4.40 -3.44 -1.08
C PHE A 102 5.61 -4.31 -1.38
N GLY A 103 5.37 -5.60 -1.56
CA GLY A 103 6.37 -6.55 -2.01
C GLY A 103 6.28 -6.71 -3.53
N TYR A 104 7.45 -6.70 -4.20
CA TYR A 104 7.47 -6.63 -5.64
C TYR A 104 8.76 -7.19 -6.23
N ARG A 105 8.72 -7.40 -7.54
CA ARG A 105 9.89 -7.60 -8.38
C ARG A 105 9.90 -6.53 -9.47
N ALA A 106 11.01 -5.81 -9.61
CA ALA A 106 11.20 -4.89 -10.71
C ALA A 106 11.41 -5.69 -12.01
N ARG A 107 10.58 -5.42 -13.03
CA ARG A 107 10.71 -6.02 -14.35
C ARG A 107 11.51 -5.15 -15.29
N GLU A 108 11.30 -3.84 -15.21
CA GLU A 108 12.04 -2.84 -15.98
C GLU A 108 12.48 -1.73 -15.05
N ALA A 109 13.78 -1.53 -15.01
CA ALA A 109 14.40 -0.49 -14.19
C ALA A 109 15.60 0.08 -14.95
N ARG A 110 15.89 1.35 -14.72
CA ARG A 110 17.10 1.99 -15.20
C ARG A 110 17.74 2.82 -14.11
N GLU A 111 19.06 2.93 -14.17
CA GLU A 111 19.81 3.78 -13.25
C GLU A 111 19.56 5.25 -13.58
N ILE A 112 19.34 6.05 -12.57
CA ILE A 112 19.16 7.50 -12.67
C ILE A 112 20.03 8.21 -11.64
N VAL A 113 20.26 9.50 -11.86
CA VAL A 113 20.93 10.36 -10.88
C VAL A 113 19.86 11.17 -10.14
N LEU A 114 19.88 11.04 -8.82
CA LEU A 114 19.00 11.77 -7.91
C LEU A 114 19.62 13.11 -7.52
N PRO A 115 18.84 14.03 -6.90
CA PRO A 115 19.38 15.25 -6.32
C PRO A 115 20.55 14.97 -5.38
N GLY A 116 21.61 15.78 -5.45
CA GLY A 116 22.84 15.54 -4.69
C GLY A 116 23.76 14.50 -5.30
N ALA A 117 23.60 14.19 -6.59
CA ALA A 117 24.40 13.23 -7.36
C ALA A 117 24.36 11.79 -6.81
N ARG A 118 23.32 11.44 -6.04
CA ARG A 118 23.11 10.06 -5.58
C ARG A 118 22.58 9.20 -6.72
N THR A 119 23.03 7.97 -6.78
CA THR A 119 22.49 6.98 -7.73
C THR A 119 21.17 6.41 -7.21
N GLY A 120 20.18 6.34 -8.09
CA GLY A 120 18.90 5.71 -7.82
C GLY A 120 18.43 4.88 -9.01
N ARG A 121 17.22 4.35 -8.94
CA ARG A 121 16.59 3.61 -10.03
C ARG A 121 15.24 4.19 -10.36
N GLU A 122 14.91 4.21 -11.64
CA GLU A 122 13.56 4.46 -12.11
C GLU A 122 12.91 3.14 -12.46
N LEU A 123 11.79 2.83 -11.82
CA LEU A 123 11.04 1.61 -12.05
C LEU A 123 9.86 1.91 -12.97
N SER A 124 9.85 1.29 -14.15
CA SER A 124 8.81 1.49 -15.18
C SER A 124 7.88 0.29 -15.36
N ALA A 125 8.26 -0.89 -14.86
CA ALA A 125 7.39 -2.07 -14.82
C ALA A 125 7.69 -2.88 -13.56
N ILE A 126 6.64 -3.19 -12.81
CA ILE A 126 6.71 -3.83 -11.49
C ILE A 126 5.67 -4.94 -11.40
N ASP A 127 6.10 -6.13 -10.96
CA ASP A 127 5.18 -7.17 -10.51
C ASP A 127 4.95 -7.02 -9.01
N ILE A 128 3.71 -6.81 -8.61
CA ILE A 128 3.33 -6.69 -7.20
C ILE A 128 2.85 -8.04 -6.65
N PHE A 129 3.32 -8.41 -5.47
CA PHE A 129 2.99 -9.68 -4.82
C PHE A 129 2.16 -9.54 -3.56
N GLU A 130 2.30 -8.43 -2.83
CA GLU A 130 1.59 -8.18 -1.59
C GLU A 130 1.58 -6.68 -1.25
N VAL A 131 0.67 -6.31 -0.38
CA VAL A 131 0.70 -5.01 0.32
C VAL A 131 0.81 -5.30 1.80
N SER A 132 1.55 -4.49 2.52
CA SER A 132 1.74 -4.62 3.96
C SER A 132 1.43 -3.33 4.70
N VAL A 133 0.89 -3.51 5.91
CA VAL A 133 0.90 -2.46 6.93
C VAL A 133 2.25 -2.51 7.63
N VAL A 134 2.95 -1.39 7.65
CA VAL A 134 4.32 -1.31 8.17
C VAL A 134 4.48 -0.11 9.10
N THR A 135 5.38 -0.24 10.06
CA THR A 135 5.74 0.86 10.96
C THR A 135 6.54 1.94 10.21
N GLU A 136 7.48 1.52 9.37
CA GLU A 136 8.35 2.40 8.59
C GLU A 136 8.23 2.07 7.11
N PRO A 137 7.37 2.80 6.36
CA PRO A 137 7.24 2.55 4.94
C PRO A 137 8.49 2.98 4.18
N MET A 138 8.84 2.21 3.13
CA MET A 138 9.94 2.55 2.24
C MET A 138 9.73 3.91 1.59
N GLN A 139 8.48 4.24 1.24
CA GLN A 139 8.07 5.56 0.79
C GLN A 139 7.35 6.26 1.95
N PRO A 140 7.92 7.32 2.55
CA PRO A 140 7.32 7.97 3.73
C PRO A 140 5.91 8.51 3.53
N ALA A 141 5.55 8.87 2.30
CA ALA A 141 4.21 9.35 1.97
C ALA A 141 3.20 8.23 1.68
N ALA A 142 3.62 6.96 1.68
CA ALA A 142 2.73 5.81 1.51
C ALA A 142 2.04 5.51 2.83
N ARG A 143 0.81 6.04 2.98
CA ARG A 143 0.07 6.02 4.26
C ARG A 143 -1.39 5.63 4.08
N VAL A 144 -1.94 5.06 5.14
CA VAL A 144 -3.39 4.95 5.32
C VAL A 144 -3.95 6.35 5.51
N HIS A 145 -4.96 6.72 4.73
CA HIS A 145 -5.58 8.05 4.82
C HIS A 145 -7.05 8.01 5.24
N LEU A 146 -7.66 6.83 5.27
CA LEU A 146 -9.07 6.69 5.60
C LEU A 146 -9.31 5.31 6.23
N VAL A 147 -9.92 5.29 7.40
CA VAL A 147 -10.40 4.07 8.08
C VAL A 147 -11.91 4.05 7.99
N LEU A 148 -12.44 3.00 7.41
CA LEU A 148 -13.87 2.87 7.07
C LEU A 148 -14.66 2.00 8.06
#